data_93b5191d1e225bd0510fbf5441155abf
#
_entry.id   93b5191d1e225bd0510fbf5441155abf
#
_cell.length_a   1.000
_cell.length_b   1.000
_cell.length_c   1.000
_cell.angle_alpha   90.00
_cell.angle_beta   90.00
_cell.angle_gamma   90.00
#
_symmetry.space_group_name_H-M   'P 1'
#
loop_
_entity.id
_entity.type
_entity.pdbx_description
1 polymer ?
#
loop_
_entity_poly.entity_id
_entity_poly.type
_entity_poly.pdbx_seq_one_letter_code
_entity_poly.pdbx_strand_id
1 'polypeptide(L)'
;MSIDDTKDSILNVANRLFSRFGFHKTSMDEVAKTARKAKGSLYYHFTSKEELFKEVINQEIKNLKNQLSVIIENPNYNASVKIKKYLIKRMEILNSAACYHETLKADFFEHFHFIDDLRADLDNWEKDNIKKIILEGINSGQFVEVSEINILIDVFLMVLKGLEIPFFLQNKYDEYSSHFEGLISILNKGLAK
;
A
#
# COMPACT_ATOMS: atom_id res chain seq x y z
N MET A 1 -17.27 8.79 25.34
CA MET A 1 -16.76 8.12 24.14
C MET A 1 -17.23 8.94 22.97
N SER A 2 -16.30 9.57 22.25
CA SER A 2 -16.66 10.44 21.13
C SER A 2 -17.19 9.60 19.94
N ILE A 3 -17.84 10.24 18.97
CA ILE A 3 -18.28 9.58 17.73
C ILE A 3 -17.05 9.01 17.00
N ASP A 4 -15.93 9.73 17.02
CA ASP A 4 -14.66 9.30 16.42
C ASP A 4 -14.08 8.06 17.09
N ASP A 5 -14.09 7.99 18.44
CA ASP A 5 -13.64 6.81 19.19
C ASP A 5 -14.43 5.55 18.79
N THR A 6 -15.71 5.71 18.46
CA THR A 6 -16.57 4.59 18.04
C THR A 6 -16.22 4.11 16.65
N LYS A 7 -16.03 5.04 15.68
CA LYS A 7 -15.64 4.72 14.31
C LYS A 7 -14.29 3.98 14.29
N ASP A 8 -13.29 4.49 14.99
CA ASP A 8 -11.97 3.89 15.07
C ASP A 8 -11.99 2.49 15.71
N SER A 9 -12.80 2.32 16.77
CA SER A 9 -13.00 0.99 17.40
C SER A 9 -13.59 -0.02 16.42
N ILE A 10 -14.58 0.39 15.62
CA ILE A 10 -15.20 -0.45 14.59
C ILE A 10 -14.16 -0.80 13.50
N LEU A 11 -13.41 0.17 12.99
CA LEU A 11 -12.39 -0.04 11.96
C LEU A 11 -11.27 -0.97 12.41
N ASN A 12 -10.79 -0.82 13.64
CA ASN A 12 -9.76 -1.70 14.20
C ASN A 12 -10.25 -3.16 14.33
N VAL A 13 -11.51 -3.35 14.71
CA VAL A 13 -12.12 -4.69 14.76
C VAL A 13 -12.32 -5.24 13.36
N ALA A 14 -12.85 -4.44 12.44
CA ALA A 14 -13.07 -4.82 11.05
C ALA A 14 -11.77 -5.24 10.37
N ASN A 15 -10.69 -4.47 10.54
CA ASN A 15 -9.37 -4.80 10.02
C ASN A 15 -8.93 -6.20 10.48
N ARG A 16 -9.01 -6.49 11.80
CA ARG A 16 -8.64 -7.81 12.34
C ARG A 16 -9.50 -8.95 11.79
N LEU A 17 -10.80 -8.74 11.62
CA LEU A 17 -11.70 -9.78 11.12
C LEU A 17 -11.49 -10.02 9.62
N PHE A 18 -11.39 -8.96 8.82
CA PHE A 18 -11.10 -9.06 7.40
C PHE A 18 -9.71 -9.67 7.14
N SER A 19 -8.69 -9.28 7.89
CA SER A 19 -7.34 -9.85 7.77
C SER A 19 -7.30 -11.34 8.09
N ARG A 20 -8.13 -11.79 9.05
CA ARG A 20 -8.15 -13.19 9.49
C ARG A 20 -9.02 -14.09 8.63
N PHE A 21 -10.20 -13.62 8.24
CA PHE A 21 -11.24 -14.44 7.62
C PHE A 21 -11.50 -14.08 6.15
N GLY A 22 -10.99 -12.96 5.69
CA GLY A 22 -11.25 -12.41 4.37
C GLY A 22 -12.56 -11.63 4.28
N PHE A 23 -12.72 -10.91 3.16
CA PHE A 23 -13.91 -10.09 2.90
C PHE A 23 -15.21 -10.93 2.89
N HIS A 24 -15.22 -12.06 2.18
CA HIS A 24 -16.44 -12.84 1.97
C HIS A 24 -17.00 -13.45 3.27
N LYS A 25 -16.12 -13.96 4.13
CA LYS A 25 -16.51 -14.68 5.36
C LYS A 25 -16.80 -13.75 6.55
N THR A 26 -16.50 -12.47 6.47
CA THR A 26 -16.77 -11.50 7.52
C THR A 26 -18.12 -10.85 7.30
N SER A 27 -18.94 -10.74 8.36
CA SER A 27 -20.25 -10.08 8.33
C SER A 27 -20.27 -8.80 9.17
N MET A 28 -21.16 -7.86 8.82
CA MET A 28 -21.39 -6.64 9.61
C MET A 28 -21.82 -6.94 11.05
N ASP A 29 -22.66 -7.98 11.24
CA ASP A 29 -23.12 -8.38 12.58
C ASP A 29 -22.00 -8.91 13.45
N GLU A 30 -21.07 -9.66 12.88
CA GLU A 30 -19.87 -10.15 13.57
C GLU A 30 -18.94 -9.00 13.98
N VAL A 31 -18.75 -8.01 13.08
CA VAL A 31 -17.99 -6.80 13.39
C VAL A 31 -18.63 -6.03 14.55
N ALA A 32 -19.96 -5.77 14.50
CA ALA A 32 -20.66 -5.06 15.56
C ALA A 32 -20.54 -5.78 16.91
N LYS A 33 -20.77 -7.10 16.93
CA LYS A 33 -20.66 -7.95 18.12
C LYS A 33 -19.24 -7.91 18.70
N THR A 34 -18.22 -8.08 17.87
CA THR A 34 -16.82 -8.10 18.29
C THR A 34 -16.35 -6.72 18.77
N ALA A 35 -16.82 -5.65 18.14
CA ALA A 35 -16.56 -4.26 18.57
C ALA A 35 -17.36 -3.86 19.83
N ARG A 36 -18.26 -4.73 20.31
CA ARG A 36 -19.19 -4.45 21.43
C ARG A 36 -20.03 -3.19 21.17
N LYS A 37 -20.50 -3.03 19.93
CA LYS A 37 -21.34 -1.93 19.49
C LYS A 37 -22.71 -2.45 19.06
N ALA A 38 -23.74 -1.62 19.23
CA ALA A 38 -25.05 -1.92 18.68
C ALA A 38 -24.98 -1.95 17.14
N LYS A 39 -25.74 -2.85 16.51
CA LYS A 39 -25.82 -2.96 15.04
C LYS A 39 -26.17 -1.61 14.39
N GLY A 40 -27.13 -0.86 14.97
CA GLY A 40 -27.50 0.47 14.50
C GLY A 40 -26.34 1.47 14.56
N SER A 41 -25.47 1.38 15.55
CA SER A 41 -24.27 2.24 15.65
C SER A 41 -23.27 1.93 14.52
N LEU A 42 -23.09 0.65 14.16
CA LEU A 42 -22.25 0.26 13.04
C LEU A 42 -22.80 0.81 11.70
N TYR A 43 -24.10 0.61 11.45
CA TYR A 43 -24.74 1.09 10.22
C TYR A 43 -24.87 2.61 10.14
N TYR A 44 -24.79 3.31 11.27
CA TYR A 44 -24.69 4.77 11.28
C TYR A 44 -23.36 5.26 10.69
N HIS A 45 -22.26 4.52 10.92
CA HIS A 45 -20.92 4.89 10.41
C HIS A 45 -20.62 4.30 9.04
N PHE A 46 -21.13 3.12 8.73
CA PHE A 46 -20.83 2.38 7.49
C PHE A 46 -22.11 1.73 6.99
N THR A 47 -22.61 2.17 5.84
CA THR A 47 -23.89 1.75 5.27
C THR A 47 -23.83 0.32 4.71
N SER A 48 -22.63 -0.17 4.39
CA SER A 48 -22.43 -1.52 3.83
C SER A 48 -21.10 -2.12 4.28
N LYS A 49 -20.93 -3.43 4.02
CA LYS A 49 -19.66 -4.14 4.25
C LYS A 49 -18.58 -3.66 3.29
N GLU A 50 -18.94 -3.33 2.08
CA GLU A 50 -18.07 -2.78 1.05
C GLU A 50 -17.49 -1.43 1.48
N GLU A 51 -18.34 -0.54 2.01
CA GLU A 51 -17.91 0.77 2.54
C GLU A 51 -16.96 0.60 3.73
N LEU A 52 -17.30 -0.30 4.66
CA LEU A 52 -16.44 -0.61 5.80
C LEU A 52 -15.08 -1.17 5.35
N PHE A 53 -15.09 -2.10 4.40
CA PHE A 53 -13.86 -2.70 3.88
C PHE A 53 -13.01 -1.69 3.10
N LYS A 54 -13.65 -0.86 2.27
CA LYS A 54 -12.99 0.25 1.56
C LYS A 54 -12.25 1.18 2.52
N GLU A 55 -12.87 1.53 3.65
CA GLU A 55 -12.26 2.41 4.64
C GLU A 55 -11.11 1.71 5.39
N VAL A 56 -11.20 0.40 5.64
CA VAL A 56 -10.08 -0.39 6.20
C VAL A 56 -8.87 -0.37 5.26
N ILE A 57 -9.08 -0.63 3.95
CA ILE A 57 -8.01 -0.56 2.95
C ILE A 57 -7.43 0.87 2.87
N ASN A 58 -8.31 1.88 2.89
CA ASN A 58 -7.89 3.28 2.88
C ASN A 58 -6.96 3.60 4.06
N GLN A 59 -7.20 3.05 5.26
CA GLN A 59 -6.30 3.19 6.40
C GLN A 59 -4.95 2.50 6.17
N GLU A 60 -4.93 1.29 5.59
CA GLU A 60 -3.67 0.61 5.25
C GLU A 60 -2.85 1.42 4.22
N ILE A 61 -3.51 1.93 3.17
CA ILE A 61 -2.88 2.80 2.16
C ILE A 61 -2.39 4.11 2.77
N LYS A 62 -3.18 4.73 3.65
CA LYS A 62 -2.79 5.96 4.35
C LYS A 62 -1.56 5.75 5.24
N ASN A 63 -1.51 4.62 5.95
CA ASN A 63 -0.34 4.24 6.72
C ASN A 63 0.90 4.06 5.82
N LEU A 64 0.76 3.40 4.67
CA LEU A 64 1.82 3.28 3.67
C LEU A 64 2.31 4.65 3.21
N LYS A 65 1.42 5.52 2.74
CA LYS A 65 1.76 6.87 2.30
C LYS A 65 2.48 7.67 3.38
N ASN A 66 2.01 7.64 4.62
CA ASN A 66 2.62 8.35 5.74
C ASN A 66 4.05 7.89 6.02
N GLN A 67 4.29 6.58 6.08
CA GLN A 67 5.63 6.04 6.36
C GLN A 67 6.60 6.29 5.20
N LEU A 68 6.13 6.22 3.96
CA LEU A 68 6.96 6.52 2.79
C LEU A 68 7.26 8.02 2.67
N SER A 69 6.32 8.91 3.01
CA SER A 69 6.56 10.36 3.03
C SER A 69 7.72 10.75 3.95
N VAL A 70 7.87 10.09 5.10
CA VAL A 70 9.02 10.32 6.00
C VAL A 70 10.36 10.07 5.30
N ILE A 71 10.44 9.09 4.41
CA ILE A 71 11.66 8.79 3.64
C ILE A 71 11.85 9.81 2.53
N ILE A 72 10.79 10.13 1.79
CA ILE A 72 10.80 11.05 0.64
C ILE A 72 11.24 12.46 1.07
N GLU A 73 10.71 12.92 2.20
CA GLU A 73 10.92 14.27 2.71
C GLU A 73 12.17 14.44 3.56
N ASN A 74 12.90 13.33 3.83
CA ASN A 74 14.08 13.39 4.68
C ASN A 74 15.22 14.16 4.01
N PRO A 75 15.66 15.32 4.56
CA PRO A 75 16.69 16.15 3.96
C PRO A 75 18.10 15.54 4.04
N ASN A 76 18.31 14.56 4.91
CA ASN A 76 19.60 13.90 5.10
C ASN A 76 19.82 12.73 4.13
N TYR A 77 18.80 12.36 3.33
CA TYR A 77 18.90 11.28 2.35
C TYR A 77 19.07 11.88 0.95
N ASN A 78 20.10 11.43 0.24
CA ASN A 78 20.22 11.70 -1.18
C ASN A 78 19.25 10.81 -1.99
N ALA A 79 19.08 11.11 -3.28
CA ALA A 79 18.10 10.42 -4.14
C ALA A 79 18.32 8.89 -4.19
N SER A 80 19.56 8.44 -4.26
CA SER A 80 19.94 7.02 -4.26
C SER A 80 19.53 6.31 -2.97
N VAL A 81 19.71 6.94 -1.82
CA VAL A 81 19.29 6.43 -0.51
C VAL A 81 17.75 6.45 -0.38
N LYS A 82 17.09 7.52 -0.85
CA LYS A 82 15.63 7.65 -0.84
C LYS A 82 14.99 6.52 -1.61
N ILE A 83 15.38 6.29 -2.88
CA ILE A 83 14.76 5.25 -3.73
C ILE A 83 14.96 3.86 -3.13
N LYS A 84 16.15 3.54 -2.63
CA LYS A 84 16.42 2.26 -1.98
C LYS A 84 15.53 2.06 -0.76
N LYS A 85 15.52 3.02 0.18
CA LYS A 85 14.71 2.95 1.40
C LYS A 85 13.21 2.92 1.11
N TYR A 86 12.76 3.69 0.12
CA TYR A 86 11.37 3.70 -0.33
C TYR A 86 10.91 2.30 -0.76
N LEU A 87 11.66 1.64 -1.64
CA LEU A 87 11.30 0.35 -2.20
C LEU A 87 11.27 -0.76 -1.14
N ILE A 88 12.28 -0.79 -0.27
CA ILE A 88 12.33 -1.76 0.84
C ILE A 88 11.15 -1.52 1.78
N LYS A 89 10.97 -0.27 2.21
CA LYS A 89 9.91 0.08 3.17
C LYS A 89 8.50 -0.16 2.62
N ARG A 90 8.30 0.11 1.32
CA ARG A 90 7.04 -0.20 0.63
C ARG A 90 6.68 -1.69 0.76
N MET A 91 7.62 -2.57 0.46
CA MET A 91 7.38 -4.02 0.53
C MET A 91 7.17 -4.51 1.96
N GLU A 92 7.91 -3.97 2.95
CA GLU A 92 7.70 -4.28 4.37
C GLU A 92 6.29 -3.93 4.84
N ILE A 93 5.81 -2.72 4.51
CA ILE A 93 4.50 -2.25 4.95
C ILE A 93 3.40 -3.05 4.26
N LEU A 94 3.50 -3.24 2.94
CA LEU A 94 2.52 -4.01 2.20
C LEU A 94 2.48 -5.47 2.64
N ASN A 95 3.61 -6.07 3.03
CA ASN A 95 3.61 -7.44 3.57
C ASN A 95 2.72 -7.60 4.81
N SER A 96 2.52 -6.55 5.58
CA SER A 96 1.62 -6.55 6.75
C SER A 96 0.18 -6.09 6.46
N ALA A 97 -0.10 -5.62 5.24
CA ALA A 97 -1.40 -5.06 4.84
C ALA A 97 -2.34 -6.16 4.31
N ALA A 98 -2.84 -7.01 5.21
CA ALA A 98 -3.59 -8.20 4.84
C ALA A 98 -4.92 -7.90 4.13
N CYS A 99 -5.59 -6.78 4.42
CA CYS A 99 -6.81 -6.38 3.70
C CYS A 99 -6.48 -5.89 2.29
N TYR A 100 -5.33 -5.23 2.10
CA TYR A 100 -4.83 -4.90 0.76
C TYR A 100 -4.57 -6.17 -0.06
N HIS A 101 -4.01 -7.25 0.55
CA HIS A 101 -3.79 -8.53 -0.15
C HIS A 101 -5.08 -9.16 -0.66
N GLU A 102 -6.21 -9.01 0.03
CA GLU A 102 -7.51 -9.49 -0.47
C GLU A 102 -7.82 -8.90 -1.84
N THR A 103 -7.45 -7.63 -2.07
CA THR A 103 -7.71 -6.93 -3.33
C THR A 103 -6.85 -7.41 -4.50
N LEU A 104 -5.80 -8.18 -4.24
CA LEU A 104 -4.94 -8.77 -5.27
C LEU A 104 -5.45 -10.11 -5.80
N LYS A 105 -6.46 -10.71 -5.15
CA LYS A 105 -7.05 -11.96 -5.57
C LYS A 105 -7.89 -11.76 -6.84
N ALA A 106 -7.82 -12.71 -7.77
CA ALA A 106 -8.47 -12.61 -9.07
C ALA A 106 -10.00 -12.43 -8.95
N ASP A 107 -10.64 -13.21 -8.07
CA ASP A 107 -12.07 -13.13 -7.82
C ASP A 107 -12.50 -11.78 -7.25
N PHE A 108 -11.69 -11.19 -6.40
CA PHE A 108 -11.95 -9.86 -5.87
C PHE A 108 -11.81 -8.80 -6.97
N PHE A 109 -10.79 -8.90 -7.79
CA PHE A 109 -10.50 -7.97 -8.88
C PHE A 109 -11.62 -7.97 -9.95
N GLU A 110 -12.18 -9.14 -10.23
CA GLU A 110 -13.23 -9.30 -11.26
C GLU A 110 -14.60 -8.81 -10.79
N HIS A 111 -14.90 -8.85 -9.49
CA HIS A 111 -16.25 -8.63 -8.98
C HIS A 111 -16.45 -7.36 -8.15
N PHE A 112 -15.36 -6.74 -7.66
CA PHE A 112 -15.44 -5.63 -6.70
C PHE A 112 -14.66 -4.39 -7.14
N HIS A 113 -15.33 -3.52 -7.90
CA HIS A 113 -14.74 -2.27 -8.40
C HIS A 113 -14.77 -1.10 -7.39
N PHE A 114 -15.37 -1.28 -6.22
CA PHE A 114 -15.52 -0.19 -5.25
C PHE A 114 -14.20 0.32 -4.64
N ILE A 115 -13.10 -0.38 -4.88
CA ILE A 115 -11.75 0.01 -4.43
C ILE A 115 -10.87 0.57 -5.56
N ASP A 116 -11.35 0.61 -6.80
CA ASP A 116 -10.54 1.01 -7.95
C ASP A 116 -10.01 2.44 -7.80
N ASP A 117 -10.82 3.36 -7.25
CA ASP A 117 -10.40 4.73 -6.95
C ASP A 117 -9.22 4.77 -5.98
N LEU A 118 -9.25 3.95 -4.91
CA LEU A 118 -8.16 3.90 -3.94
C LEU A 118 -6.85 3.37 -4.55
N ARG A 119 -6.98 2.40 -5.45
CA ARG A 119 -5.83 1.85 -6.18
C ARG A 119 -5.25 2.88 -7.13
N ALA A 120 -6.09 3.56 -7.91
CA ALA A 120 -5.68 4.62 -8.82
C ALA A 120 -5.01 5.78 -8.05
N ASP A 121 -5.56 6.17 -6.91
CA ASP A 121 -4.99 7.20 -6.05
C ASP A 121 -3.63 6.82 -5.48
N LEU A 122 -3.45 5.54 -5.10
CA LEU A 122 -2.15 5.05 -4.65
C LEU A 122 -1.14 5.08 -5.80
N ASP A 123 -1.52 4.59 -6.97
CA ASP A 123 -0.67 4.54 -8.16
C ASP A 123 -0.17 5.92 -8.59
N ASN A 124 -1.07 6.88 -8.65
CA ASN A 124 -0.73 8.26 -8.98
C ASN A 124 0.20 8.87 -7.93
N TRP A 125 -0.09 8.66 -6.64
CA TRP A 125 0.74 9.14 -5.55
C TRP A 125 2.15 8.52 -5.59
N GLU A 126 2.28 7.22 -5.84
CA GLU A 126 3.57 6.53 -5.99
C GLU A 126 4.34 7.07 -7.20
N LYS A 127 3.67 7.21 -8.36
CA LYS A 127 4.24 7.77 -9.59
C LYS A 127 4.85 9.16 -9.36
N ASP A 128 4.10 10.07 -8.75
CA ASP A 128 4.54 11.43 -8.49
C ASP A 128 5.75 11.47 -7.54
N ASN A 129 5.73 10.66 -6.49
CA ASN A 129 6.81 10.66 -5.50
C ASN A 129 8.09 9.98 -6.02
N ILE A 130 7.99 8.88 -6.77
CA ILE A 130 9.14 8.25 -7.41
C ILE A 130 9.73 9.22 -8.44
N LYS A 131 8.90 9.89 -9.23
CA LYS A 131 9.35 10.93 -10.17
C LYS A 131 10.12 12.04 -9.47
N LYS A 132 9.61 12.54 -8.34
CA LYS A 132 10.27 13.56 -7.52
C LYS A 132 11.66 13.10 -7.08
N ILE A 133 11.83 11.88 -6.59
CA ILE A 133 13.12 11.33 -6.16
C ILE A 133 14.08 11.21 -7.35
N ILE A 134 13.62 10.70 -8.49
CA ILE A 134 14.47 10.54 -9.69
C ILE A 134 14.93 11.89 -10.22
N LEU A 135 14.03 12.88 -10.32
CA LEU A 135 14.39 14.24 -10.74
C LEU A 135 15.38 14.91 -9.77
N GLU A 136 15.22 14.72 -8.45
CA GLU A 136 16.19 15.16 -7.45
C GLU A 136 17.57 14.56 -7.73
N GLY A 137 17.64 13.27 -8.06
CA GLY A 137 18.86 12.57 -8.39
C GLY A 137 19.52 13.07 -9.69
N ILE A 138 18.73 13.31 -10.73
CA ILE A 138 19.21 13.88 -12.02
C ILE A 138 19.77 15.30 -11.79
N ASN A 139 18.99 16.16 -11.13
CA ASN A 139 19.37 17.56 -10.88
C ASN A 139 20.63 17.70 -10.01
N SER A 140 20.83 16.75 -9.07
CA SER A 140 22.04 16.71 -8.23
C SER A 140 23.22 15.98 -8.88
N GLY A 141 23.08 15.48 -10.12
CA GLY A 141 24.13 14.76 -10.85
C GLY A 141 24.39 13.34 -10.33
N GLN A 142 23.54 12.77 -9.49
CA GLN A 142 23.66 11.40 -8.98
C GLN A 142 23.13 10.38 -9.98
N PHE A 143 22.10 10.75 -10.77
CA PHE A 143 21.48 9.88 -11.74
C PHE A 143 21.73 10.37 -13.16
N VAL A 144 21.72 9.44 -14.11
CA VAL A 144 21.77 9.75 -15.54
C VAL A 144 20.46 10.42 -15.99
N GLU A 145 20.55 11.26 -17.02
CA GLU A 145 19.37 11.80 -17.67
C GLU A 145 18.56 10.68 -18.36
N VAL A 146 17.24 10.74 -18.19
CA VAL A 146 16.29 9.81 -18.79
C VAL A 146 15.36 10.58 -19.72
N SER A 147 15.33 10.24 -21.01
CA SER A 147 14.54 10.94 -22.01
C SER A 147 13.03 10.86 -21.79
N GLU A 148 12.52 9.69 -21.36
CA GLU A 148 11.09 9.41 -21.18
C GLU A 148 10.77 8.95 -19.76
N ILE A 149 11.07 9.83 -18.81
CA ILE A 149 10.96 9.54 -17.38
C ILE A 149 9.58 9.00 -16.95
N ASN A 150 8.49 9.50 -17.53
CA ASN A 150 7.14 9.05 -17.19
C ASN A 150 6.92 7.59 -17.58
N ILE A 151 7.36 7.20 -18.79
CA ILE A 151 7.25 5.81 -19.28
C ILE A 151 8.12 4.88 -18.42
N LEU A 152 9.34 5.32 -18.10
CA LEU A 152 10.24 4.55 -17.23
C LEU A 152 9.56 4.27 -15.87
N ILE A 153 8.92 5.28 -15.28
CA ILE A 153 8.25 5.15 -13.97
C ILE A 153 7.03 4.22 -14.10
N ASP A 154 6.24 4.33 -15.17
CA ASP A 154 5.10 3.45 -15.40
C ASP A 154 5.54 1.99 -15.49
N VAL A 155 6.58 1.69 -16.27
CA VAL A 155 7.15 0.33 -16.37
C VAL A 155 7.71 -0.14 -15.04
N PHE A 156 8.40 0.74 -14.30
CA PHE A 156 8.95 0.43 -13.00
C PHE A 156 7.84 0.06 -11.98
N LEU A 157 6.74 0.80 -11.95
CA LEU A 157 5.59 0.48 -11.11
C LEU A 157 4.92 -0.84 -11.52
N MET A 158 4.82 -1.13 -12.82
CA MET A 158 4.33 -2.43 -13.30
C MET A 158 5.17 -3.58 -12.78
N VAL A 159 6.50 -3.44 -12.78
CA VAL A 159 7.42 -4.47 -12.23
C VAL A 159 7.20 -4.64 -10.72
N LEU A 160 7.11 -3.54 -9.97
CA LEU A 160 6.86 -3.59 -8.53
C LEU A 160 5.53 -4.28 -8.18
N LYS A 161 4.46 -3.95 -8.92
CA LYS A 161 3.14 -4.60 -8.75
C LYS A 161 3.17 -6.07 -9.16
N GLY A 162 3.94 -6.42 -10.18
CA GLY A 162 4.14 -7.82 -10.57
C GLY A 162 4.74 -8.69 -9.45
N LEU A 163 5.47 -8.08 -8.51
CA LEU A 163 6.02 -8.79 -7.34
C LEU A 163 5.00 -8.98 -6.21
N GLU A 164 3.90 -8.24 -6.19
CA GLU A 164 2.92 -8.30 -5.08
C GLU A 164 2.24 -9.67 -4.99
N ILE A 165 1.85 -10.26 -6.12
CA ILE A 165 1.22 -11.58 -6.14
C ILE A 165 2.16 -12.67 -5.61
N PRO A 166 3.39 -12.88 -6.14
CA PRO A 166 4.29 -13.88 -5.59
C PRO A 166 4.67 -13.60 -4.14
N PHE A 167 4.87 -12.34 -3.76
CA PHE A 167 5.29 -12.00 -2.40
C PHE A 167 4.17 -12.22 -1.39
N PHE A 168 2.98 -11.68 -1.66
CA PHE A 168 1.92 -11.59 -0.65
C PHE A 168 0.88 -12.70 -0.74
N LEU A 169 0.51 -13.16 -1.95
CA LEU A 169 -0.46 -14.25 -2.10
C LEU A 169 0.18 -15.63 -2.14
N GLN A 170 1.44 -15.74 -2.60
CA GLN A 170 2.17 -17.01 -2.65
C GLN A 170 3.14 -17.19 -1.47
N ASN A 171 3.10 -16.28 -0.47
CA ASN A 171 3.94 -16.30 0.74
C ASN A 171 5.46 -16.37 0.49
N LYS A 172 5.93 -15.77 -0.61
CA LYS A 172 7.37 -15.81 -0.97
C LYS A 172 8.16 -14.63 -0.40
N TYR A 173 7.51 -13.71 0.32
CA TYR A 173 8.18 -12.52 0.84
C TYR A 173 9.35 -12.87 1.76
N ASP A 174 9.15 -13.76 2.73
CA ASP A 174 10.18 -14.12 3.70
C ASP A 174 11.37 -14.84 3.06
N GLU A 175 11.12 -15.61 2.00
CA GLU A 175 12.17 -16.32 1.25
C GLU A 175 13.04 -15.36 0.44
N TYR A 176 12.43 -14.34 -0.21
CA TYR A 176 13.12 -13.48 -1.18
C TYR A 176 13.40 -12.06 -0.71
N SER A 177 12.89 -11.63 0.43
CA SER A 177 13.04 -10.24 0.91
C SER A 177 14.50 -9.81 1.07
N SER A 178 15.38 -10.69 1.54
CA SER A 178 16.82 -10.44 1.66
C SER A 178 17.52 -10.25 0.30
N HIS A 179 17.03 -10.92 -0.75
CA HIS A 179 17.55 -10.83 -2.11
C HIS A 179 16.97 -9.63 -2.87
N PHE A 180 15.79 -9.16 -2.47
CA PHE A 180 15.15 -7.97 -3.03
C PHE A 180 16.02 -6.71 -2.83
N GLU A 181 16.67 -6.58 -1.69
CA GLU A 181 17.63 -5.49 -1.45
C GLU A 181 18.79 -5.50 -2.45
N GLY A 182 19.29 -6.69 -2.81
CA GLY A 182 20.31 -6.87 -3.84
C GLY A 182 19.84 -6.41 -5.21
N LEU A 183 18.61 -6.80 -5.61
CA LEU A 183 18.00 -6.33 -6.87
C LEU A 183 17.86 -4.80 -6.91
N ILE A 184 17.38 -4.20 -5.84
CA ILE A 184 17.26 -2.73 -5.74
C ILE A 184 18.64 -2.08 -5.89
N SER A 185 19.68 -2.66 -5.28
CA SER A 185 21.05 -2.13 -5.39
C SER A 185 21.59 -2.18 -6.83
N ILE A 186 21.23 -3.21 -7.61
CA ILE A 186 21.56 -3.31 -9.04
C ILE A 186 20.82 -2.24 -9.83
N LEU A 187 19.52 -2.07 -9.62
CA LEU A 187 18.72 -1.02 -10.28
C LEU A 187 19.24 0.38 -9.97
N ASN A 188 19.60 0.63 -8.71
CA ASN A 188 20.13 1.91 -8.28
C ASN A 188 21.51 2.22 -8.93
N LYS A 189 22.36 1.20 -9.09
CA LYS A 189 23.62 1.33 -9.86
C LYS A 189 23.38 1.62 -11.34
N GLY A 190 22.32 1.05 -11.93
CA GLY A 190 21.94 1.32 -13.30
C GLY A 190 21.44 2.74 -13.54
N LEU A 191 20.93 3.41 -12.51
CA LEU A 191 20.55 4.82 -12.54
C LEU A 191 21.75 5.76 -12.24
N ALA A 192 22.78 5.28 -11.58
CA ALA A 192 23.93 6.09 -11.18
C ALA A 192 24.73 6.59 -12.40
N LYS A 193 25.25 7.81 -12.28
CA LYS A 193 26.10 8.45 -13.29
C LYS A 193 27.53 7.94 -13.20
#